data_13c21aae332a091ab166e00f75f2c5c5
#
_entry.id   13c21aae332a091ab166e00f75f2c5c5
#
_cell.length_a   1.000
_cell.length_b   1.000
_cell.length_c   1.000
_cell.angle_alpha   90.00
_cell.angle_beta   90.00
_cell.angle_gamma   90.00
#
_symmetry.space_group_name_H-M   'P 1'
#
loop_
_entity.id
_entity.type
_entity.pdbx_description
1 polymer ?
#
loop_
_entity_poly.entity_id
_entity_poly.type
_entity_poly.pdbx_seq_one_letter_code
_entity_poly.pdbx_strand_id
1 'polypeptide(L)'
;MTLSDFNAALHESSIYNVAQTTIASVAVFTGGMNSGFNKAANSAGVKPSCFVAGTLVMAVVGMVAIEKIKSGDKIISTDPETMETGEKTVLETYIREVTTLVHLTVNGEEIVTTVDHPFYVKNQGFIKAGELIVGDEFLDVNGNVLLVEKFNVELTDEPTTVYNFQVEDFHTYPVGEIGVWVHNASCKVNKKVGENYDQRF
;
A
#
# COMPACT_ATOMS: atom_id res chain seq x y z
N MET A 1 -12.98 -16.27 20.10
CA MET A 1 -12.23 -16.01 18.87
C MET A 1 -13.00 -14.96 18.09
N THR A 2 -12.44 -13.79 17.87
CA THR A 2 -13.05 -12.74 17.08
C THR A 2 -12.82 -12.99 15.58
N LEU A 3 -13.51 -12.28 14.71
CA LEU A 3 -13.26 -12.35 13.26
C LEU A 3 -11.80 -11.91 12.94
N SER A 4 -11.29 -10.92 13.66
CA SER A 4 -9.90 -10.46 13.54
C SER A 4 -8.90 -11.57 13.91
N ASP A 5 -9.14 -12.32 15.01
CA ASP A 5 -8.27 -13.44 15.40
C ASP A 5 -8.28 -14.57 14.36
N PHE A 6 -9.45 -14.83 13.75
CA PHE A 6 -9.60 -15.81 12.68
C PHE A 6 -8.86 -15.40 11.41
N ASN A 7 -8.98 -14.13 11.02
CA ASN A 7 -8.28 -13.60 9.85
C ASN A 7 -6.77 -13.62 10.05
N ALA A 8 -6.26 -13.25 11.24
CA ALA A 8 -4.84 -13.36 11.55
C ALA A 8 -4.33 -14.80 11.39
N ALA A 9 -5.08 -15.79 11.89
CA ALA A 9 -4.75 -17.21 11.73
C ALA A 9 -4.78 -17.67 10.26
N LEU A 10 -5.66 -17.10 9.42
CA LEU A 10 -5.70 -17.37 7.99
C LEU A 10 -4.44 -16.85 7.28
N HIS A 11 -3.98 -15.65 7.58
CA HIS A 11 -2.76 -15.10 7.00
C HIS A 11 -1.51 -15.95 7.31
N GLU A 12 -1.49 -16.63 8.45
CA GLU A 12 -0.41 -17.55 8.85
C GLU A 12 -0.56 -18.95 8.22
N SER A 13 -1.69 -19.26 7.60
CA SER A 13 -1.95 -20.61 7.10
C SER A 13 -1.17 -20.92 5.82
N SER A 14 -0.58 -22.12 5.76
CA SER A 14 0.15 -22.56 4.57
C SER A 14 -0.74 -22.65 3.31
N ILE A 15 -2.03 -22.95 3.48
CA ILE A 15 -2.99 -23.04 2.36
C ILE A 15 -3.26 -21.65 1.79
N TYR A 16 -3.45 -20.65 2.64
CA TYR A 16 -3.64 -19.27 2.23
C TYR A 16 -2.41 -18.74 1.49
N ASN A 17 -1.22 -18.92 2.04
CA ASN A 17 0.03 -18.49 1.43
C ASN A 17 0.31 -19.18 0.08
N VAL A 18 -0.05 -20.46 -0.08
CA VAL A 18 0.04 -21.15 -1.38
C VAL A 18 -0.91 -20.56 -2.40
N ALA A 19 -2.15 -20.23 -2.01
CA ALA A 19 -3.12 -19.59 -2.91
C ALA A 19 -2.63 -18.22 -3.38
N GLN A 20 -2.09 -17.41 -2.47
CA GLN A 20 -1.53 -16.08 -2.79
C GLN A 20 -0.28 -16.18 -3.67
N THR A 21 0.60 -17.14 -3.42
CA THR A 21 1.77 -17.39 -4.26
C THR A 21 1.35 -17.77 -5.70
N THR A 22 0.25 -18.50 -5.86
CA THR A 22 -0.27 -18.89 -7.18
C THR A 22 -0.82 -17.66 -7.92
N ILE A 23 -1.54 -16.77 -7.26
CA ILE A 23 -2.04 -15.51 -7.85
C ILE A 23 -0.87 -14.61 -8.27
N ALA A 24 0.12 -14.43 -7.40
CA ALA A 24 1.32 -13.66 -7.70
C ALA A 24 2.13 -14.27 -8.87
N SER A 25 2.18 -15.59 -8.99
CA SER A 25 2.88 -16.30 -10.06
C SER A 25 2.19 -16.13 -11.42
N VAL A 26 0.86 -16.10 -11.47
CA VAL A 26 0.10 -15.82 -12.70
C VAL A 26 0.36 -14.41 -13.19
N ALA A 27 0.38 -13.42 -12.29
CA ALA A 27 0.70 -12.03 -12.64
C ALA A 27 2.12 -11.87 -13.21
N VAL A 28 3.10 -12.64 -12.70
CA VAL A 28 4.47 -12.64 -13.20
C VAL A 28 4.57 -13.31 -14.60
N PHE A 29 3.76 -14.33 -14.88
CA PHE A 29 3.85 -15.07 -16.14
C PHE A 29 3.23 -14.31 -17.33
N THR A 30 2.20 -13.47 -17.09
CA THR A 30 1.60 -12.64 -18.15
C THR A 30 2.35 -11.35 -18.42
N GLY A 31 3.12 -10.83 -17.44
CA GLY A 31 3.98 -9.63 -17.61
C GLY A 31 5.30 -9.88 -18.35
N GLY A 32 5.63 -11.11 -18.71
CA GLY A 32 6.92 -11.51 -19.27
C GLY A 32 7.10 -11.35 -20.80
N MET A 33 6.10 -10.87 -21.54
CA MET A 33 6.17 -10.80 -23.01
C MET A 33 6.28 -9.39 -23.61
N ASN A 34 6.58 -8.36 -22.83
CA ASN A 34 6.89 -7.03 -23.38
C ASN A 34 8.23 -6.50 -22.85
N SER A 35 9.32 -6.99 -23.46
CA SER A 35 10.71 -6.65 -23.09
C SER A 35 11.20 -5.30 -23.63
N GLY A 36 10.31 -4.34 -23.89
CA GLY A 36 10.66 -3.09 -24.56
C GLY A 36 10.67 -1.82 -23.73
N PHE A 37 10.02 -1.75 -22.58
CA PHE A 37 9.77 -0.47 -21.89
C PHE A 37 10.37 -0.32 -20.48
N ASN A 38 11.10 -1.30 -19.95
CA ASN A 38 11.63 -1.27 -18.58
C ASN A 38 13.09 -0.83 -18.45
N LYS A 39 13.54 0.17 -19.20
CA LYS A 39 14.96 0.61 -19.13
C LYS A 39 15.21 1.74 -18.11
N ALA A 40 14.19 2.27 -17.44
CA ALA A 40 14.34 3.35 -16.45
C ALA A 40 14.16 2.94 -14.99
N ALA A 41 13.69 1.71 -14.69
CA ALA A 41 13.36 1.27 -13.32
C ALA A 41 14.27 0.15 -12.78
N ASN A 42 15.37 -0.20 -13.46
CA ASN A 42 16.25 -1.31 -13.08
C ASN A 42 17.46 -0.83 -12.25
N SER A 43 17.23 -0.09 -11.18
CA SER A 43 18.24 0.01 -10.11
C SER A 43 17.61 -0.42 -8.79
N ALA A 44 17.95 -1.66 -8.39
CA ALA A 44 17.58 -2.31 -7.12
C ALA A 44 16.09 -2.65 -6.94
N GLY A 45 15.70 -3.79 -7.38
CA GLY A 45 14.78 -4.84 -6.87
C GLY A 45 13.47 -4.52 -6.15
N VAL A 46 13.20 -3.31 -5.73
CA VAL A 46 11.97 -2.93 -5.01
C VAL A 46 11.07 -2.16 -5.97
N LYS A 47 9.94 -2.74 -6.33
CA LYS A 47 8.91 -2.03 -7.07
C LYS A 47 8.11 -1.17 -6.09
N PRO A 48 8.03 0.16 -6.28
CA PRO A 48 7.25 0.99 -5.38
C PRO A 48 5.77 0.59 -5.42
N SER A 49 5.18 0.38 -4.24
CA SER A 49 3.73 0.25 -4.07
C SER A 49 3.04 1.56 -4.41
N CYS A 50 1.87 1.56 -5.05
CA CYS A 50 1.22 2.76 -5.61
C CYS A 50 -0.30 2.66 -5.58
N PHE A 51 -0.95 3.82 -5.75
CA PHE A 51 -2.40 3.97 -5.94
C PHE A 51 -2.73 4.54 -7.32
N VAL A 52 -3.95 4.33 -7.79
CA VAL A 52 -4.46 4.95 -9.03
C VAL A 52 -4.69 6.46 -8.84
N ALA A 53 -4.76 7.20 -9.95
CA ALA A 53 -5.14 8.61 -9.93
C ALA A 53 -6.52 8.81 -9.28
N GLY A 54 -6.73 9.94 -8.61
CA GLY A 54 -7.95 10.26 -7.89
C GLY A 54 -8.00 9.71 -6.46
N THR A 55 -7.10 8.80 -6.07
CA THR A 55 -7.00 8.37 -4.67
C THR A 55 -6.71 9.58 -3.77
N LEU A 56 -7.58 9.83 -2.80
CA LEU A 56 -7.45 10.97 -1.90
C LEU A 56 -6.41 10.68 -0.81
N VAL A 57 -5.62 11.70 -0.49
CA VAL A 57 -4.62 11.69 0.58
C VAL A 57 -4.91 12.83 1.54
N MET A 58 -4.83 12.58 2.83
CA MET A 58 -5.02 13.60 3.86
C MET A 58 -3.79 14.48 3.99
N ALA A 59 -3.82 15.63 3.31
CA ALA A 59 -2.81 16.68 3.46
C ALA A 59 -3.23 17.68 4.55
N VAL A 60 -2.30 18.50 5.01
CA VAL A 60 -2.58 19.56 6.00
C VAL A 60 -3.60 20.57 5.47
N VAL A 61 -3.65 20.79 4.17
CA VAL A 61 -4.60 21.69 3.50
C VAL A 61 -5.96 21.04 3.21
N GLY A 62 -6.18 19.78 3.60
CA GLY A 62 -7.38 18.97 3.31
C GLY A 62 -7.08 17.80 2.38
N MET A 63 -8.13 17.19 1.83
CA MET A 63 -8.00 16.02 0.94
C MET A 63 -7.47 16.45 -0.43
N VAL A 64 -6.39 15.79 -0.88
CA VAL A 64 -5.72 16.06 -2.15
C VAL A 64 -5.57 14.77 -2.94
N ALA A 65 -5.90 14.77 -4.22
CA ALA A 65 -5.71 13.61 -5.10
C ALA A 65 -4.20 13.30 -5.25
N ILE A 66 -3.83 12.02 -5.17
CA ILE A 66 -2.44 11.56 -5.07
C ILE A 66 -1.56 12.04 -6.22
N GLU A 67 -2.10 12.13 -7.43
CA GLU A 67 -1.37 12.62 -8.62
C GLU A 67 -1.04 14.11 -8.57
N LYS A 68 -1.64 14.86 -7.63
CA LYS A 68 -1.39 16.29 -7.41
C LYS A 68 -0.38 16.56 -6.31
N ILE A 69 -0.04 15.56 -5.50
CA ILE A 69 0.96 15.65 -4.43
C ILE A 69 2.34 15.91 -5.04
N LYS A 70 3.11 16.80 -4.42
CA LYS A 70 4.45 17.21 -4.85
C LYS A 70 5.45 17.17 -3.70
N SER A 71 6.72 17.03 -4.03
CA SER A 71 7.80 17.23 -3.06
C SER A 71 7.69 18.61 -2.40
N GLY A 72 7.79 18.63 -1.07
CA GLY A 72 7.60 19.83 -0.23
C GLY A 72 6.19 20.00 0.32
N ASP A 73 5.18 19.29 -0.20
CA ASP A 73 3.84 19.31 0.37
C ASP A 73 3.85 18.74 1.80
N LYS A 74 2.89 19.19 2.61
CA LYS A 74 2.69 18.72 3.99
C LYS A 74 1.48 17.82 4.07
N ILE A 75 1.69 16.62 4.59
CA ILE A 75 0.63 15.62 4.81
C ILE A 75 0.55 15.22 6.26
N ILE A 76 -0.58 14.64 6.64
CA ILE A 76 -0.73 13.98 7.94
C ILE A 76 -0.06 12.61 7.86
N SER A 77 0.75 12.28 8.86
CA SER A 77 1.43 11.00 8.96
C SER A 77 1.42 10.53 10.41
N THR A 78 1.39 9.22 10.63
CA THR A 78 1.36 8.61 11.96
C THR A 78 2.54 7.66 12.11
N ASP A 79 3.28 7.79 13.21
CA ASP A 79 4.35 6.87 13.57
C ASP A 79 3.76 5.50 13.95
N PRO A 80 4.14 4.41 13.26
CA PRO A 80 3.60 3.09 13.52
C PRO A 80 4.01 2.50 14.88
N GLU A 81 5.05 3.03 15.53
CA GLU A 81 5.53 2.53 16.81
C GLU A 81 4.88 3.26 18.00
N THR A 82 4.82 4.59 17.90
CA THR A 82 4.34 5.45 19.00
C THR A 82 2.88 5.83 18.86
N MET A 83 2.30 5.64 17.66
CA MET A 83 0.96 6.12 17.28
C MET A 83 0.83 7.65 17.33
N GLU A 84 1.95 8.36 17.33
CA GLU A 84 1.98 9.81 17.26
C GLU A 84 1.64 10.27 15.84
N THR A 85 0.66 11.17 15.73
CA THR A 85 0.24 11.74 14.45
C THR A 85 0.74 13.17 14.35
N GLY A 86 1.31 13.54 13.19
CA GLY A 86 1.85 14.87 12.95
C GLY A 86 1.97 15.22 11.47
N GLU A 87 2.34 16.48 11.23
CA GLU A 87 2.63 16.97 9.88
C GLU A 87 4.02 16.51 9.44
N LYS A 88 4.11 15.92 8.25
CA LYS A 88 5.37 15.47 7.65
C LYS A 88 5.50 15.97 6.21
N THR A 89 6.75 16.11 5.77
CA THR A 89 7.05 16.61 4.42
C THR A 89 7.08 15.45 3.41
N VAL A 90 6.49 15.68 2.25
CA VAL A 90 6.70 14.82 1.07
C VAL A 90 8.10 15.06 0.53
N LEU A 91 8.93 14.04 0.52
CA LEU A 91 10.34 14.13 0.07
C LEU A 91 10.46 13.93 -1.43
N GLU A 92 9.80 12.92 -1.98
CA GLU A 92 9.88 12.52 -3.39
C GLU A 92 8.56 11.92 -3.85
N THR A 93 8.23 12.03 -5.14
CA THR A 93 7.04 11.43 -5.75
C THR A 93 7.44 10.39 -6.80
N TYR A 94 6.61 9.34 -6.97
CA TYR A 94 6.85 8.23 -7.88
C TYR A 94 5.65 8.02 -8.80
N ILE A 95 5.93 7.74 -10.07
CA ILE A 95 4.94 7.42 -11.09
C ILE A 95 5.41 6.16 -11.81
N ARG A 96 4.52 5.20 -11.99
CA ARG A 96 4.79 4.00 -12.80
C ARG A 96 3.53 3.49 -13.49
N GLU A 97 3.69 2.51 -14.37
CA GLU A 97 2.59 1.80 -15.02
C GLU A 97 2.53 0.35 -14.53
N VAL A 98 1.32 -0.16 -14.33
CA VAL A 98 1.04 -1.53 -13.90
C VAL A 98 -0.12 -2.11 -14.71
N THR A 99 -0.18 -3.45 -14.79
CA THR A 99 -1.27 -4.20 -15.41
C THR A 99 -2.05 -5.06 -14.42
N THR A 100 -1.77 -4.91 -13.11
CA THR A 100 -2.46 -5.64 -12.06
C THR A 100 -2.81 -4.66 -10.94
N LEU A 101 -4.09 -4.61 -10.60
CA LEU A 101 -4.65 -3.76 -9.54
C LEU A 101 -5.39 -4.61 -8.52
N VAL A 102 -5.44 -4.12 -7.30
CA VAL A 102 -6.28 -4.64 -6.21
C VAL A 102 -7.36 -3.61 -5.90
N HIS A 103 -8.60 -4.03 -5.94
CA HIS A 103 -9.79 -3.27 -5.56
C HIS A 103 -10.24 -3.70 -4.18
N LEU A 104 -10.25 -2.77 -3.23
CA LEU A 104 -10.75 -2.96 -1.88
C LEU A 104 -11.99 -2.11 -1.68
N THR A 105 -13.05 -2.67 -1.09
CA THR A 105 -14.12 -1.87 -0.52
C THR A 105 -13.95 -1.87 0.99
N VAL A 106 -13.76 -0.68 1.57
CA VAL A 106 -13.52 -0.49 3.00
C VAL A 106 -14.56 0.47 3.55
N ASN A 107 -15.43 0.01 4.45
CA ASN A 107 -16.55 0.80 4.97
C ASN A 107 -17.35 1.54 3.87
N GLY A 108 -17.59 0.87 2.74
CA GLY A 108 -18.32 1.42 1.59
C GLY A 108 -17.51 2.25 0.61
N GLU A 109 -16.26 2.65 0.93
CA GLU A 109 -15.36 3.37 0.02
C GLU A 109 -14.50 2.41 -0.79
N GLU A 110 -14.33 2.67 -2.09
CA GLU A 110 -13.43 1.89 -2.95
C GLU A 110 -12.02 2.49 -2.95
N ILE A 111 -11.03 1.64 -2.68
CA ILE A 111 -9.61 1.97 -2.76
C ILE A 111 -8.95 1.04 -3.77
N VAL A 112 -8.30 1.62 -4.79
CA VAL A 112 -7.62 0.87 -5.85
C VAL A 112 -6.11 1.06 -5.77
N THR A 113 -5.37 -0.04 -5.68
CA THR A 113 -3.93 -0.01 -5.40
C THR A 113 -3.18 -1.14 -6.12
N THR A 114 -1.86 -1.17 -5.99
CA THR A 114 -1.02 -2.28 -6.46
C THR A 114 -0.97 -3.41 -5.44
N VAL A 115 -0.70 -4.64 -5.91
CA VAL A 115 -0.68 -5.88 -5.10
C VAL A 115 0.29 -5.82 -3.90
N ASP A 116 1.35 -5.05 -4.02
CA ASP A 116 2.47 -4.95 -3.06
C ASP A 116 2.32 -3.79 -2.05
N HIS A 117 1.22 -3.02 -2.10
CA HIS A 117 1.03 -1.86 -1.22
C HIS A 117 0.70 -2.31 0.21
N PRO A 118 1.47 -1.86 1.25
CA PRO A 118 1.23 -2.27 2.61
C PRO A 118 0.12 -1.43 3.28
N PHE A 119 -0.89 -2.11 3.83
CA PHE A 119 -1.97 -1.55 4.64
C PHE A 119 -1.79 -1.94 6.11
N TYR A 120 -2.07 -1.03 7.02
CA TYR A 120 -2.00 -1.34 8.44
C TYR A 120 -3.24 -2.10 8.90
N VAL A 121 -3.05 -3.40 9.18
CA VAL A 121 -4.10 -4.28 9.69
C VAL A 121 -3.98 -4.34 11.21
N LYS A 122 -5.08 -4.10 11.90
CA LYS A 122 -5.15 -4.09 13.36
C LYS A 122 -4.67 -5.43 13.94
N ASN A 123 -3.75 -5.34 14.91
CA ASN A 123 -3.10 -6.47 15.59
C ASN A 123 -2.18 -7.35 14.70
N GLN A 124 -1.97 -6.98 13.42
CA GLN A 124 -1.13 -7.74 12.50
C GLN A 124 0.01 -6.90 11.92
N GLY A 125 -0.10 -5.55 11.98
CA GLY A 125 0.85 -4.64 11.36
C GLY A 125 0.60 -4.46 9.86
N PHE A 126 1.66 -4.19 9.08
CA PHE A 126 1.52 -3.93 7.65
C PHE A 126 1.42 -5.22 6.84
N ILE A 127 0.30 -5.38 6.12
CA ILE A 127 -0.01 -6.50 5.22
C ILE A 127 -0.14 -5.95 3.80
N LYS A 128 0.40 -6.66 2.82
CA LYS A 128 0.31 -6.26 1.41
C LYS A 128 -1.14 -6.37 0.91
N ALA A 129 -1.53 -5.44 0.04
CA ALA A 129 -2.88 -5.42 -0.52
C ALA A 129 -3.30 -6.76 -1.14
N GLY A 130 -2.40 -7.44 -1.85
CA GLY A 130 -2.69 -8.76 -2.45
C GLY A 130 -2.80 -9.91 -1.45
N GLU A 131 -2.49 -9.69 -0.19
CA GLU A 131 -2.55 -10.68 0.89
C GLU A 131 -3.77 -10.45 1.82
N LEU A 132 -4.50 -9.34 1.62
CA LEU A 132 -5.69 -9.00 2.40
C LEU A 132 -6.86 -9.94 2.12
N ILE A 133 -7.72 -10.08 3.10
CA ILE A 133 -8.96 -10.86 2.99
C ILE A 133 -10.17 -10.04 3.49
N VAL A 134 -11.35 -10.38 3.01
CA VAL A 134 -12.61 -9.81 3.51
C VAL A 134 -12.75 -10.10 5.00
N GLY A 135 -13.04 -9.05 5.77
CA GLY A 135 -13.11 -9.11 7.24
C GLY A 135 -11.83 -8.66 7.94
N ASP A 136 -10.74 -8.34 7.23
CA ASP A 136 -9.60 -7.65 7.84
C ASP A 136 -10.02 -6.28 8.38
N GLU A 137 -9.45 -5.89 9.52
CA GLU A 137 -9.73 -4.65 10.20
C GLU A 137 -8.55 -3.69 10.04
N PHE A 138 -8.75 -2.58 9.31
CA PHE A 138 -7.80 -1.47 9.27
C PHE A 138 -8.02 -0.51 10.43
N LEU A 139 -7.11 0.45 10.59
CA LEU A 139 -7.29 1.60 11.47
C LEU A 139 -7.25 2.91 10.66
N ASP A 140 -8.08 3.88 11.07
CA ASP A 140 -7.92 5.26 10.66
C ASP A 140 -6.94 6.02 11.57
N VAL A 141 -6.66 7.29 11.27
CA VAL A 141 -5.77 8.16 12.06
C VAL A 141 -6.27 8.42 13.49
N ASN A 142 -7.52 8.12 13.80
CA ASN A 142 -8.13 8.28 15.12
C ASN A 142 -8.21 6.94 15.89
N GLY A 143 -7.74 5.84 15.28
CA GLY A 143 -7.82 4.50 15.83
C GLY A 143 -9.19 3.82 15.69
N ASN A 144 -10.10 4.37 14.86
CA ASN A 144 -11.36 3.69 14.55
C ASN A 144 -11.11 2.51 13.62
N VAL A 145 -11.91 1.46 13.80
CA VAL A 145 -11.83 0.25 12.98
C VAL A 145 -12.58 0.44 11.68
N LEU A 146 -11.91 0.12 10.58
CA LEU A 146 -12.44 0.13 9.22
C LEU A 146 -12.39 -1.29 8.67
N LEU A 147 -13.52 -1.80 8.14
CA LEU A 147 -13.66 -3.19 7.73
C LEU A 147 -13.44 -3.36 6.21
N VAL A 148 -12.62 -4.31 5.82
CA VAL A 148 -12.52 -4.77 4.43
C VAL A 148 -13.77 -5.58 4.08
N GLU A 149 -14.64 -5.03 3.24
CA GLU A 149 -15.92 -5.61 2.86
C GLU A 149 -15.85 -6.39 1.56
N LYS A 150 -14.99 -5.94 0.63
CA LYS A 150 -14.77 -6.62 -0.65
C LYS A 150 -13.29 -6.56 -1.04
N PHE A 151 -12.88 -7.60 -1.73
CA PHE A 151 -11.54 -7.74 -2.31
C PHE A 151 -11.65 -8.31 -3.72
N ASN A 152 -10.98 -7.71 -4.68
CA ASN A 152 -10.88 -8.20 -6.04
C ASN A 152 -9.52 -7.87 -6.65
N VAL A 153 -8.99 -8.76 -7.49
CA VAL A 153 -7.78 -8.52 -8.28
C VAL A 153 -8.17 -8.35 -9.73
N GLU A 154 -7.78 -7.24 -10.34
CA GLU A 154 -8.01 -6.93 -11.75
C GLU A 154 -6.71 -7.06 -12.54
N LEU A 155 -6.76 -7.75 -13.66
CA LEU A 155 -5.74 -7.70 -14.71
C LEU A 155 -6.24 -6.74 -15.78
N THR A 156 -5.57 -5.60 -15.93
CA THR A 156 -5.95 -4.57 -16.92
C THR A 156 -5.41 -4.92 -18.29
N ASP A 157 -6.20 -4.72 -19.35
CA ASP A 157 -5.77 -4.94 -20.75
C ASP A 157 -4.69 -3.94 -21.16
N GLU A 158 -4.79 -2.72 -20.67
CA GLU A 158 -3.83 -1.62 -20.90
C GLU A 158 -3.11 -1.25 -19.60
N PRO A 159 -1.82 -0.81 -19.65
CA PRO A 159 -1.12 -0.34 -18.47
C PRO A 159 -1.82 0.86 -17.83
N THR A 160 -2.04 0.80 -16.52
CA THR A 160 -2.62 1.87 -15.72
C THR A 160 -1.54 2.64 -14.99
N THR A 161 -1.56 3.97 -15.09
CA THR A 161 -0.63 4.85 -14.38
C THR A 161 -1.00 4.89 -12.89
N VAL A 162 -0.01 4.67 -12.03
CA VAL A 162 -0.17 4.67 -10.57
C VAL A 162 0.88 5.55 -9.91
N TYR A 163 0.56 6.07 -8.73
CA TYR A 163 1.28 7.12 -8.02
C TYR A 163 1.63 6.72 -6.60
N ASN A 164 2.76 7.21 -6.11
CA ASN A 164 3.13 7.16 -4.71
C ASN A 164 4.07 8.31 -4.38
N PHE A 165 4.38 8.51 -3.12
CA PHE A 165 5.34 9.50 -2.65
C PHE A 165 6.02 9.03 -1.36
N GLN A 166 7.19 9.58 -1.06
CA GLN A 166 7.93 9.30 0.17
C GLN A 166 7.63 10.39 1.20
N VAL A 167 7.30 9.96 2.41
CA VAL A 167 7.06 10.82 3.56
C VAL A 167 8.29 10.81 4.47
N GLU A 168 8.62 11.96 5.01
CA GLU A 168 9.65 12.15 6.01
C GLU A 168 9.35 11.38 7.30
N ASP A 169 10.35 10.81 7.93
CA ASP A 169 10.35 10.12 9.23
C ASP A 169 9.43 8.88 9.32
N PHE A 170 8.11 9.09 9.42
CA PHE A 170 7.14 8.04 9.77
C PHE A 170 6.82 7.09 8.62
N HIS A 171 7.09 7.49 7.38
CA HIS A 171 6.86 6.67 6.19
C HIS A 171 5.43 6.13 6.01
N THR A 172 4.43 6.81 6.59
CA THR A 172 3.02 6.44 6.52
C THR A 172 2.16 7.62 6.08
N TYR A 173 0.98 7.36 5.56
CA TYR A 173 -0.03 8.38 5.27
C TYR A 173 -1.42 7.75 5.17
N PRO A 174 -2.50 8.51 5.48
CA PRO A 174 -3.87 8.04 5.31
C PRO A 174 -4.38 8.27 3.90
N VAL A 175 -5.08 7.28 3.34
CA VAL A 175 -5.72 7.32 2.02
C VAL A 175 -7.22 7.12 2.11
N GLY A 176 -7.94 7.65 1.12
CA GLY A 176 -9.40 7.65 1.08
C GLY A 176 -10.00 8.71 2.01
N GLU A 177 -11.29 9.02 1.83
CA GLU A 177 -12.01 9.94 2.73
C GLU A 177 -12.09 9.38 4.15
N ILE A 178 -12.11 8.05 4.28
CA ILE A 178 -12.14 7.32 5.54
C ILE A 178 -10.78 7.24 6.24
N GLY A 179 -9.68 7.65 5.56
CA GLY A 179 -8.35 7.77 6.16
C GLY A 179 -7.67 6.44 6.49
N VAL A 180 -7.75 5.44 5.59
CA VAL A 180 -7.07 4.15 5.76
C VAL A 180 -5.55 4.36 5.83
N TRP A 181 -4.93 3.77 6.83
CA TRP A 181 -3.53 3.95 7.11
C TRP A 181 -2.65 3.00 6.29
N VAL A 182 -1.73 3.58 5.50
CA VAL A 182 -0.83 2.85 4.60
C VAL A 182 0.63 3.25 4.82
N HIS A 183 1.56 2.40 4.37
CA HIS A 183 2.99 2.67 4.44
C HIS A 183 3.53 3.02 3.04
N ASN A 184 4.37 4.06 2.95
CA ASN A 184 5.13 4.31 1.73
C ASN A 184 6.37 3.40 1.70
N ALA A 185 6.40 2.43 0.82
CA ALA A 185 7.61 1.63 0.62
C ALA A 185 8.73 2.53 0.09
N SER A 186 9.85 2.61 0.81
CA SER A 186 11.05 3.32 0.37
C SER A 186 11.62 2.69 -0.89
N CYS A 187 11.74 3.44 -1.97
CA CYS A 187 12.42 3.00 -3.20
C CYS A 187 13.95 3.02 -3.08
N LYS A 188 14.50 3.47 -1.98
CA LYS A 188 15.95 3.52 -1.75
C LYS A 188 16.31 2.68 -0.53
N VAL A 189 17.03 1.59 -0.78
CA VAL A 189 17.84 0.95 0.25
C VAL A 189 18.92 1.96 0.63
N ASN A 190 18.69 2.76 1.66
CA ASN A 190 19.73 3.57 2.26
C ASN A 190 20.72 2.63 2.99
N LYS A 191 21.86 2.38 2.35
CA LYS A 191 23.03 1.80 3.00
C LYS A 191 23.62 2.79 4.00
N LYS A 192 22.91 3.11 5.08
CA LYS A 192 23.51 3.70 6.29
C LYS A 192 22.61 3.44 7.49
N VAL A 193 23.24 2.71 8.44
CA VAL A 193 22.82 2.51 9.83
C VAL A 193 21.64 1.55 10.06
N GLY A 194 21.96 0.35 10.39
CA GLY A 194 21.53 -0.59 11.41
C GLY A 194 20.13 -0.48 12.01
N GLU A 195 19.07 -0.32 11.23
CA GLU A 195 17.72 -0.50 11.72
C GLU A 195 16.99 -1.56 10.89
N ASN A 196 16.62 -2.63 11.57
CA ASN A 196 16.06 -3.87 11.05
C ASN A 196 14.60 -3.75 10.53
N TYR A 197 14.24 -2.67 9.84
CA TYR A 197 12.90 -2.52 9.28
C TYR A 197 12.71 -3.21 7.93
N ASP A 198 13.82 -3.49 7.22
CA ASP A 198 13.77 -4.01 5.83
C ASP A 198 13.71 -5.54 5.74
N GLN A 199 13.65 -6.25 6.85
CA GLN A 199 13.67 -7.73 6.84
C GLN A 199 12.34 -8.39 7.24
N ARG A 200 11.25 -7.64 7.36
CA ARG A 200 9.92 -8.19 7.71
C ARG A 200 8.85 -8.00 6.64
N PHE A 201 9.24 -7.55 5.43
CA PHE A 201 8.31 -7.41 4.32
C PHE A 201 8.79 -8.13 3.08
#